data_3c4740e98c662261015f15bd3b4de587
#
_entry.id   3c4740e98c662261015f15bd3b4de587
#
_cell.length_a   1.000
_cell.length_b   1.000
_cell.length_c   1.000
_cell.angle_alpha   90.00
_cell.angle_beta   90.00
_cell.angle_gamma   90.00
#
_symmetry.space_group_name_H-M   'P 1'
#
loop_
_entity.id
_entity.type
_entity.pdbx_description
1 polymer ?
#
loop_
_entity_poly.entity_id
_entity_poly.type
_entity_poly.pdbx_seq_one_letter_code
_entity_poly.pdbx_strand_id
1 'polypeptide(L)'
;AQQRAPDDTTQALVETLNVWHPGLFITSGHATERDWQIGYGYRNGSFRCADGQLFGLDTRDQRLAIDSPNPKVYLPIGNCLMGNIDRRDCMALAWMNSAGVHQMLGYTVPTWYGYMGWGVLDYFVEQPGRYTFSEAFLANHHALVHRLATYCPEFLDQPSGDTGRPRLRPALSDQAKAAGLT
;
A
#
# COMPACT_ATOMS: atom_id res chain seq x y z
N ALA A 1 21.28 19.33 14.80
CA ALA A 1 19.94 19.47 15.40
C ALA A 1 19.24 18.11 15.29
N GLN A 2 18.88 17.50 16.42
CA GLN A 2 18.06 16.30 16.43
C GLN A 2 16.69 16.68 15.85
N GLN A 3 16.34 16.12 14.71
CA GLN A 3 15.04 16.33 14.11
C GLN A 3 14.02 15.67 15.04
N ARG A 4 13.21 16.47 15.69
CA ARG A 4 12.16 16.00 16.58
C ARG A 4 11.16 15.20 15.74
N ALA A 5 10.83 14.01 16.17
CA ALA A 5 9.78 13.24 15.49
C ALA A 5 8.51 14.12 15.45
N PRO A 6 7.78 14.16 14.33
CA PRO A 6 6.51 14.87 14.28
C PRO A 6 5.56 14.32 15.35
N ASP A 7 4.70 15.17 15.86
CA ASP A 7 3.67 14.80 16.80
C ASP A 7 2.69 13.79 16.17
N ASP A 8 1.82 13.21 16.98
CA ASP A 8 0.76 12.32 16.52
C ASP A 8 -0.08 12.99 15.41
N THR A 9 -0.19 12.33 14.26
CA THR A 9 -0.91 12.84 13.09
C THR A 9 -2.19 12.06 12.79
N THR A 10 -2.58 11.14 13.67
CA THR A 10 -3.76 10.29 13.47
C THR A 10 -5.02 11.12 13.29
N GLN A 11 -5.24 12.09 14.17
CA GLN A 11 -6.40 12.98 14.11
C GLN A 11 -6.47 13.72 12.76
N ALA A 12 -5.36 14.29 12.32
CA ALA A 12 -5.32 15.04 11.06
C ALA A 12 -5.63 14.17 9.83
N LEU A 13 -5.18 12.91 9.84
CA LEU A 13 -5.48 11.97 8.74
C LEU A 13 -6.92 11.48 8.79
N VAL A 14 -7.48 11.23 9.97
CA VAL A 14 -8.90 10.89 10.15
C VAL A 14 -9.78 12.06 9.67
N GLU A 15 -9.45 13.29 10.04
CA GLU A 15 -10.15 14.50 9.57
C GLU A 15 -10.04 14.64 8.04
N THR A 16 -8.87 14.36 7.45
CA THR A 16 -8.69 14.36 5.99
C THR A 16 -9.68 13.41 5.32
N LEU A 17 -9.87 12.22 5.84
CA LEU A 17 -10.83 11.26 5.29
C LEU A 17 -12.28 11.70 5.52
N ASN A 18 -12.61 12.10 6.75
CA ASN A 18 -13.99 12.36 7.18
C ASN A 18 -14.56 13.70 6.68
N VAL A 19 -13.69 14.70 6.49
CA VAL A 19 -14.11 16.07 6.11
C VAL A 19 -13.87 16.35 4.64
N TRP A 20 -12.70 15.97 4.14
CA TRP A 20 -12.31 16.28 2.75
C TRP A 20 -12.81 15.26 1.75
N HIS A 21 -13.17 14.06 2.19
CA HIS A 21 -13.70 12.98 1.35
C HIS A 21 -12.89 12.76 0.06
N PRO A 22 -11.57 12.48 0.15
CA PRO A 22 -10.73 12.36 -1.04
C PRO A 22 -11.20 11.21 -1.94
N GLY A 23 -11.25 11.43 -3.26
CA GLY A 23 -11.55 10.39 -4.24
C GLY A 23 -10.33 9.49 -4.55
N LEU A 24 -9.12 9.96 -4.23
CA LEU A 24 -7.87 9.22 -4.32
C LEU A 24 -7.11 9.37 -3.02
N PHE A 25 -6.71 8.24 -2.44
CA PHE A 25 -5.90 8.19 -1.22
C PHE A 25 -4.67 7.33 -1.45
N ILE A 26 -3.50 7.89 -1.21
CA ILE A 26 -2.21 7.22 -1.43
C ILE A 26 -1.45 7.24 -0.12
N THR A 27 -0.97 6.09 0.31
CA THR A 27 -0.18 5.97 1.53
C THR A 27 1.10 5.19 1.31
N SER A 28 2.07 5.42 2.18
CA SER A 28 3.31 4.65 2.26
C SER A 28 3.71 4.52 3.73
N GLY A 29 4.50 3.50 4.05
CA GLY A 29 4.98 3.25 5.41
C GLY A 29 4.84 1.79 5.83
N HIS A 30 5.29 1.48 7.03
CA HIS A 30 5.16 0.13 7.55
C HIS A 30 3.71 -0.26 7.78
N ALA A 31 3.37 -1.47 7.39
CA ALA A 31 2.03 -2.02 7.55
C ALA A 31 2.06 -3.54 7.72
N THR A 32 0.98 -4.04 8.23
CA THR A 32 0.63 -5.46 8.28
C THR A 32 -0.78 -5.64 7.71
N GLU A 33 -1.30 -6.86 7.78
CA GLU A 33 -2.71 -7.12 7.47
C GLU A 33 -3.67 -6.42 8.44
N ARG A 34 -3.20 -5.89 9.58
CA ARG A 34 -4.03 -5.37 10.69
C ARG A 34 -3.84 -3.91 10.98
N ASP A 35 -2.72 -3.35 10.56
CA ASP A 35 -2.38 -1.97 10.87
C ASP A 35 -1.53 -1.32 9.78
N TRP A 36 -1.62 -0.01 9.72
CA TRP A 36 -0.72 0.87 9.02
C TRP A 36 -0.14 1.87 9.99
N GLN A 37 1.18 1.86 10.14
CA GLN A 37 1.92 2.80 10.94
C GLN A 37 2.06 4.13 10.22
N ILE A 38 1.66 5.21 10.87
CA ILE A 38 1.82 6.56 10.35
C ILE A 38 3.24 7.06 10.64
N GLY A 39 3.97 7.48 9.60
CA GLY A 39 5.33 8.00 9.76
C GLY A 39 6.38 6.95 10.13
N TYR A 40 7.40 7.37 10.88
CA TYR A 40 8.60 6.57 11.18
C TYR A 40 8.49 5.70 12.43
N GLY A 41 7.34 5.51 12.95
CA GLY A 41 7.12 4.70 14.14
C GLY A 41 5.72 4.95 14.66
N TYR A 42 5.22 4.04 15.46
CA TYR A 42 3.91 4.18 16.08
C TYR A 42 3.76 5.46 16.94
N ARG A 43 4.81 6.25 17.04
CA ARG A 43 4.81 7.58 17.68
C ARG A 43 3.92 8.60 16.96
N ASN A 44 3.62 8.36 15.68
CA ASN A 44 2.75 9.21 14.89
C ASN A 44 1.31 8.69 14.83
N GLY A 45 1.03 7.60 15.55
CA GLY A 45 -0.23 6.90 15.53
C GLY A 45 -0.30 5.84 14.44
N SER A 46 -1.47 5.28 14.27
CA SER A 46 -1.71 4.20 13.30
C SER A 46 -3.16 4.18 12.83
N PHE A 47 -3.40 3.54 11.69
CA PHE A 47 -4.72 3.05 11.33
C PHE A 47 -4.77 1.56 11.59
N ARG A 48 -5.91 1.09 12.08
CA ARG A 48 -6.15 -0.31 12.42
C ARG A 48 -7.52 -0.77 11.95
N CYS A 49 -7.70 -2.07 11.92
CA CYS A 49 -8.99 -2.67 11.67
C CYS A 49 -9.40 -3.59 12.81
N ALA A 50 -10.69 -3.62 13.08
CA ALA A 50 -11.34 -4.58 13.95
C ALA A 50 -12.82 -4.71 13.55
N ASP A 51 -13.35 -5.92 13.56
CA ASP A 51 -14.76 -6.20 13.23
C ASP A 51 -15.18 -5.64 11.86
N GLY A 52 -14.26 -5.65 10.89
CA GLY A 52 -14.47 -5.12 9.55
C GLY A 52 -14.53 -3.59 9.47
N GLN A 53 -14.20 -2.89 10.54
CA GLN A 53 -14.18 -1.44 10.60
C GLN A 53 -12.75 -0.90 10.61
N LEU A 54 -12.52 0.17 9.87
CA LEU A 54 -11.28 0.94 9.90
C LEU A 54 -11.40 2.05 10.96
N PHE A 55 -10.33 2.29 11.70
CA PHE A 55 -10.26 3.38 12.67
C PHE A 55 -8.82 3.89 12.82
N GLY A 56 -8.68 5.15 13.19
CA GLY A 56 -7.42 5.68 13.68
C GLY A 56 -7.18 5.26 15.13
N LEU A 57 -5.94 4.94 15.47
CA LEU A 57 -5.50 4.73 16.85
C LEU A 57 -4.36 5.70 17.13
N ASP A 58 -4.62 6.68 18.00
CA ASP A 58 -3.64 7.67 18.38
C ASP A 58 -2.59 7.12 19.38
N THR A 59 -1.60 7.93 19.71
CA THR A 59 -0.53 7.55 20.65
C THR A 59 -0.97 7.50 22.11
N ARG A 60 -2.23 7.81 22.40
CA ARG A 60 -2.88 7.68 23.72
C ARG A 60 -3.88 6.52 23.76
N ASP A 61 -3.82 5.64 22.75
CA ASP A 61 -4.74 4.51 22.57
C ASP A 61 -6.21 4.91 22.39
N GLN A 62 -6.49 6.15 21.97
CA GLN A 62 -7.84 6.59 21.64
C GLN A 62 -8.21 6.15 20.23
N ARG A 63 -9.37 5.53 20.09
CA ARG A 63 -9.93 5.18 18.79
C ARG A 63 -10.65 6.37 18.19
N LEU A 64 -10.29 6.70 16.94
CA LEU A 64 -10.87 7.76 16.15
C LEU A 64 -11.68 7.12 15.01
N ALA A 65 -12.97 7.32 14.99
CA ALA A 65 -13.84 6.75 13.98
C ALA A 65 -13.55 7.35 12.58
N ILE A 66 -13.53 6.48 11.57
CA ILE A 66 -13.45 6.89 10.17
C ILE A 66 -14.83 6.76 9.56
N ASP A 67 -15.36 7.90 9.10
CA ASP A 67 -16.64 8.03 8.39
C ASP A 67 -16.38 8.73 7.04
N SER A 68 -16.01 7.94 6.05
CA SER A 68 -15.65 8.45 4.71
C SER A 68 -16.27 7.55 3.63
N PRO A 69 -17.61 7.58 3.50
CA PRO A 69 -18.34 6.63 2.64
C PRO A 69 -18.20 6.93 1.14
N ASN A 70 -17.66 8.08 0.77
CA ASN A 70 -17.52 8.47 -0.63
C ASN A 70 -16.65 7.45 -1.40
N PRO A 71 -17.02 7.12 -2.66
CA PRO A 71 -16.23 6.25 -3.51
C PRO A 71 -14.82 6.76 -3.70
N LYS A 72 -13.82 5.91 -3.48
CA LYS A 72 -12.41 6.26 -3.66
C LYS A 72 -11.55 5.12 -4.18
N VAL A 73 -10.46 5.51 -4.80
CA VAL A 73 -9.33 4.63 -5.11
C VAL A 73 -8.31 4.72 -3.99
N TYR A 74 -7.85 3.59 -3.48
CA TYR A 74 -6.80 3.53 -2.46
C TYR A 74 -5.56 2.82 -2.98
N LEU A 75 -4.43 3.49 -2.86
CA LEU A 75 -3.11 3.01 -3.28
C LEU A 75 -2.15 2.98 -2.09
N PRO A 76 -2.12 1.88 -1.31
CA PRO A 76 -1.15 1.67 -0.23
C PRO A 76 0.22 1.27 -0.79
N ILE A 77 0.88 2.20 -1.45
CA ILE A 77 2.17 1.98 -2.09
C ILE A 77 3.28 2.02 -1.05
N GLY A 78 4.00 0.89 -0.90
CA GLY A 78 5.01 0.75 0.14
C GLY A 78 4.47 0.28 1.50
N ASN A 79 3.19 -0.04 1.57
CA ASN A 79 2.56 -0.62 2.75
C ASN A 79 2.58 -2.15 2.64
N CYS A 80 3.46 -2.82 3.39
CA CYS A 80 3.56 -4.27 3.40
C CYS A 80 2.22 -4.92 3.75
N LEU A 81 1.87 -6.01 3.07
CA LEU A 81 0.74 -6.88 3.41
C LEU A 81 -0.65 -6.20 3.41
N MET A 82 -0.74 -4.93 3.02
CA MET A 82 -1.99 -4.17 3.05
C MET A 82 -3.07 -4.75 2.11
N GLY A 83 -2.66 -5.47 1.05
CA GLY A 83 -3.55 -6.18 0.13
C GLY A 83 -3.75 -7.65 0.49
N ASN A 84 -3.12 -8.16 1.55
CA ASN A 84 -3.22 -9.57 1.94
C ASN A 84 -4.51 -9.82 2.73
N ILE A 85 -5.41 -10.58 2.12
CA ILE A 85 -6.68 -11.01 2.75
C ILE A 85 -6.47 -12.41 3.32
N ASP A 86 -5.89 -12.48 4.51
CA ASP A 86 -5.65 -13.74 5.21
C ASP A 86 -6.85 -14.22 6.04
N ARG A 87 -7.76 -13.29 6.38
CA ARG A 87 -9.01 -13.52 7.10
C ARG A 87 -9.97 -12.34 6.92
N ARG A 88 -11.20 -12.45 7.46
CA ARG A 88 -12.23 -11.40 7.34
C ARG A 88 -11.83 -10.08 8.02
N ASP A 89 -11.09 -10.16 9.10
CA ASP A 89 -10.64 -8.97 9.83
C ASP A 89 -9.24 -8.58 9.35
N CYS A 90 -9.20 -7.87 8.23
CA CYS A 90 -7.96 -7.34 7.66
C CYS A 90 -8.17 -5.93 7.10
N MET A 91 -7.07 -5.19 6.96
CA MET A 91 -7.07 -3.80 6.50
C MET A 91 -7.71 -3.64 5.13
N ALA A 92 -7.42 -4.53 4.17
CA ALA A 92 -8.01 -4.45 2.83
C ALA A 92 -9.54 -4.45 2.88
N LEU A 93 -10.13 -5.39 3.60
CA LEU A 93 -11.58 -5.48 3.73
C LEU A 93 -12.17 -4.33 4.56
N ALA A 94 -11.48 -3.90 5.61
CA ALA A 94 -11.93 -2.76 6.41
C ALA A 94 -11.97 -1.45 5.60
N TRP A 95 -10.98 -1.19 4.76
CA TRP A 95 -11.00 -0.06 3.84
C TRP A 95 -12.19 -0.10 2.89
N MET A 96 -12.50 -1.27 2.34
CA MET A 96 -13.64 -1.45 1.44
C MET A 96 -14.98 -1.35 2.17
N ASN A 97 -15.07 -1.92 3.35
CA ASN A 97 -16.32 -2.03 4.09
C ASN A 97 -16.75 -0.73 4.78
N SER A 98 -15.80 0.03 5.33
CA SER A 98 -16.12 1.18 6.20
C SER A 98 -15.57 2.53 5.75
N ALA A 99 -14.64 2.55 4.78
CA ALA A 99 -14.00 3.79 4.35
C ALA A 99 -14.23 4.13 2.87
N GLY A 100 -15.23 3.53 2.23
CA GLY A 100 -15.67 3.87 0.87
C GLY A 100 -14.69 3.49 -0.23
N VAL A 101 -13.73 2.61 0.02
CA VAL A 101 -12.78 2.16 -1.00
C VAL A 101 -13.48 1.21 -1.97
N HIS A 102 -13.56 1.59 -3.24
CA HIS A 102 -14.16 0.78 -4.31
C HIS A 102 -13.10 0.09 -5.17
N GLN A 103 -11.91 0.66 -5.24
CA GLN A 103 -10.77 0.09 -5.95
C GLN A 103 -9.52 0.22 -5.08
N MET A 104 -8.76 -0.85 -4.98
CA MET A 104 -7.55 -0.89 -4.17
C MET A 104 -6.51 -1.76 -4.85
N LEU A 105 -5.27 -1.35 -4.77
CA LEU A 105 -4.11 -2.15 -5.10
C LEU A 105 -3.21 -2.20 -3.88
N GLY A 106 -2.88 -3.39 -3.41
CA GLY A 106 -2.03 -3.56 -2.23
C GLY A 106 -1.15 -4.78 -2.32
N TYR A 107 -0.06 -4.78 -1.58
CA TYR A 107 0.89 -5.89 -1.53
C TYR A 107 0.33 -7.05 -0.71
N THR A 108 0.51 -8.25 -1.21
CA THR A 108 0.18 -9.50 -0.50
C THR A 108 1.39 -10.09 0.23
N VAL A 109 2.54 -9.44 0.09
CA VAL A 109 3.83 -9.82 0.71
C VAL A 109 4.52 -8.58 1.27
N PRO A 110 5.53 -8.74 2.14
CA PRO A 110 6.39 -7.62 2.51
C PRO A 110 7.06 -7.00 1.29
N THR A 111 7.05 -5.68 1.22
CA THR A 111 7.69 -4.92 0.14
C THR A 111 8.80 -4.02 0.68
N TRP A 112 9.72 -3.63 -0.20
CA TRP A 112 10.76 -2.66 0.10
C TRP A 112 10.44 -1.35 -0.63
N TYR A 113 10.19 -0.28 0.13
CA TYR A 113 9.95 1.06 -0.42
C TYR A 113 8.88 1.14 -1.52
N GLY A 114 7.96 0.17 -1.56
CA GLY A 114 6.88 0.15 -2.56
C GLY A 114 7.34 -0.21 -3.97
N TYR A 115 8.45 -0.91 -4.10
CA TYR A 115 8.92 -1.36 -5.41
C TYR A 115 7.80 -1.99 -6.23
N MET A 116 7.72 -1.62 -7.49
CA MET A 116 6.73 -2.02 -8.49
C MET A 116 5.32 -1.46 -8.31
N GLY A 117 4.97 -0.89 -7.15
CA GLY A 117 3.68 -0.23 -6.95
C GLY A 117 3.66 1.18 -7.52
N TRP A 118 4.76 1.88 -7.46
CA TRP A 118 4.88 3.26 -7.93
C TRP A 118 4.61 3.41 -9.42
N GLY A 119 4.95 2.43 -10.26
CA GLY A 119 4.67 2.47 -11.68
C GLY A 119 3.18 2.55 -12.05
N VAL A 120 2.29 2.16 -11.15
CA VAL A 120 0.84 2.38 -11.36
C VAL A 120 0.50 3.87 -11.35
N LEU A 121 1.22 4.67 -10.54
CA LEU A 121 1.01 6.12 -10.49
C LEU A 121 1.39 6.79 -11.81
N ASP A 122 2.46 6.34 -12.49
CA ASP A 122 2.91 6.87 -13.77
C ASP A 122 1.81 6.75 -14.86
N TYR A 123 1.00 5.70 -14.78
CA TYR A 123 -0.12 5.49 -15.71
C TYR A 123 -1.41 6.11 -15.23
N PHE A 124 -1.77 5.93 -13.95
CA PHE A 124 -3.08 6.30 -13.45
C PHE A 124 -3.16 7.77 -13.00
N VAL A 125 -2.13 8.25 -12.30
CA VAL A 125 -2.15 9.61 -11.71
C VAL A 125 -1.52 10.64 -12.64
N GLU A 126 -0.35 10.31 -13.24
CA GLU A 126 0.37 11.26 -14.08
C GLU A 126 -0.20 11.39 -15.49
N GLN A 127 -1.07 10.45 -15.90
CA GLN A 127 -1.77 10.48 -17.19
C GLN A 127 -3.29 10.45 -16.99
N PRO A 128 -3.87 11.48 -16.37
CA PRO A 128 -5.27 11.46 -15.99
C PRO A 128 -6.21 11.28 -17.18
N GLY A 129 -7.16 10.36 -17.03
CA GLY A 129 -8.15 10.05 -18.08
C GLY A 129 -7.66 9.18 -19.22
N ARG A 130 -6.36 8.84 -19.28
CA ARG A 130 -5.81 7.97 -20.33
C ARG A 130 -6.00 6.49 -20.03
N TYR A 131 -5.89 6.11 -18.77
CA TYR A 131 -6.01 4.74 -18.30
C TYR A 131 -7.03 4.66 -17.18
N THR A 132 -7.86 3.63 -17.19
CA THR A 132 -8.57 3.21 -15.99
C THR A 132 -7.58 2.65 -14.97
N PHE A 133 -8.02 2.51 -13.73
CA PHE A 133 -7.18 1.92 -12.68
C PHE A 133 -6.68 0.51 -13.02
N SER A 134 -7.56 -0.32 -13.58
CA SER A 134 -7.21 -1.69 -13.98
C SER A 134 -6.24 -1.71 -15.17
N GLU A 135 -6.40 -0.82 -16.14
CA GLU A 135 -5.47 -0.70 -17.26
C GLU A 135 -4.09 -0.21 -16.81
N ALA A 136 -4.04 0.75 -15.88
CA ALA A 136 -2.78 1.20 -15.30
C ALA A 136 -2.04 0.08 -14.55
N PHE A 137 -2.79 -0.73 -13.78
CA PHE A 137 -2.24 -1.91 -13.13
C PHE A 137 -1.68 -2.92 -14.14
N LEU A 138 -2.43 -3.23 -15.19
CA LEU A 138 -2.02 -4.14 -16.24
C LEU A 138 -0.79 -3.61 -16.98
N ALA A 139 -0.77 -2.34 -17.37
CA ALA A 139 0.36 -1.70 -18.03
C ALA A 139 1.64 -1.78 -17.19
N ASN A 140 1.53 -1.50 -15.88
CA ASN A 140 2.65 -1.63 -14.95
C ASN A 140 3.17 -3.08 -14.87
N HIS A 141 2.28 -4.08 -14.86
CA HIS A 141 2.67 -5.49 -14.88
C HIS A 141 3.37 -5.90 -16.18
N HIS A 142 2.85 -5.46 -17.31
CA HIS A 142 3.49 -5.71 -18.59
C HIS A 142 4.89 -5.09 -18.65
N ALA A 143 5.05 -3.85 -18.19
CA ALA A 143 6.36 -3.19 -18.13
C ALA A 143 7.32 -3.97 -17.23
N LEU A 144 6.85 -4.46 -16.07
CA LEU A 144 7.65 -5.28 -15.17
C LEU A 144 8.08 -6.60 -15.81
N VAL A 145 7.14 -7.36 -16.39
CA VAL A 145 7.46 -8.64 -17.05
C VAL A 145 8.44 -8.43 -18.19
N HIS A 146 8.26 -7.38 -19.00
CA HIS A 146 9.20 -7.03 -20.06
C HIS A 146 10.61 -6.76 -19.54
N ARG A 147 10.73 -6.00 -18.46
CA ARG A 147 12.03 -5.70 -17.84
C ARG A 147 12.68 -6.94 -17.23
N LEU A 148 11.91 -7.79 -16.55
CA LEU A 148 12.41 -9.07 -16.05
C LEU A 148 12.90 -9.95 -17.20
N ALA A 149 12.12 -10.09 -18.27
CA ALA A 149 12.51 -10.89 -19.44
C ALA A 149 13.79 -10.36 -20.12
N THR A 150 13.98 -9.04 -20.12
CA THR A 150 15.13 -8.40 -20.78
C THR A 150 16.39 -8.45 -19.94
N TYR A 151 16.30 -8.20 -18.64
CA TYR A 151 17.46 -7.97 -17.77
C TYR A 151 17.71 -9.07 -16.75
N CYS A 152 16.70 -9.87 -16.43
CA CYS A 152 16.77 -10.90 -15.39
C CYS A 152 15.89 -12.11 -15.78
N PRO A 153 16.08 -12.72 -16.98
CA PRO A 153 15.20 -13.77 -17.49
C PRO A 153 15.14 -15.01 -16.58
N GLU A 154 16.20 -15.28 -15.83
CA GLU A 154 16.28 -16.41 -14.89
C GLU A 154 15.22 -16.37 -13.78
N PHE A 155 14.56 -15.22 -13.57
CA PHE A 155 13.49 -15.11 -12.58
C PHE A 155 12.11 -15.47 -13.12
N LEU A 156 11.92 -15.45 -14.43
CA LEU A 156 10.65 -15.83 -15.04
C LEU A 156 10.43 -17.35 -15.01
N ASP A 157 11.51 -18.11 -15.03
CA ASP A 157 11.47 -19.59 -15.06
C ASP A 157 11.51 -20.22 -13.67
N GLN A 158 11.60 -19.42 -12.60
CA GLN A 158 11.57 -19.97 -11.25
C GLN A 158 10.15 -20.43 -10.91
N PRO A 159 9.93 -21.74 -10.65
CA PRO A 159 8.65 -22.18 -10.17
C PRO A 159 8.32 -21.40 -8.89
N SER A 160 7.14 -20.83 -8.82
CA SER A 160 6.60 -20.25 -7.59
C SER A 160 6.68 -21.35 -6.53
N GLY A 161 7.69 -21.25 -5.66
CA GLY A 161 7.92 -22.25 -4.63
C GLY A 161 6.67 -22.38 -3.77
N ASP A 162 6.34 -23.60 -3.42
CA ASP A 162 5.17 -24.03 -2.65
C ASP A 162 5.08 -23.45 -1.23
N THR A 163 5.83 -22.40 -0.92
CA THR A 163 5.91 -21.79 0.41
C THR A 163 5.20 -20.45 0.55
N GLY A 164 4.47 -19.99 -0.47
CA GLY A 164 3.64 -18.77 -0.40
C GLY A 164 4.37 -17.47 -0.03
N ARG A 165 5.68 -17.51 0.18
CA ARG A 165 6.51 -16.33 0.48
C ARG A 165 7.78 -16.37 -0.36
N PRO A 166 7.84 -15.64 -1.46
CA PRO A 166 9.12 -15.47 -2.16
C PRO A 166 10.11 -14.84 -1.18
N ARG A 167 11.11 -15.57 -0.79
CA ARG A 167 12.28 -15.00 -0.12
C ARG A 167 13.05 -14.26 -1.20
N LEU A 168 12.79 -12.97 -1.35
CA LEU A 168 13.67 -12.09 -2.10
C LEU A 168 15.05 -12.18 -1.44
N ARG A 169 15.98 -12.84 -2.12
CA ARG A 169 17.37 -12.85 -1.67
C ARG A 169 17.90 -11.41 -1.76
N PRO A 170 18.77 -10.97 -0.84
CA PRO A 170 19.38 -9.65 -0.91
C PRO A 170 20.00 -9.32 -2.29
N ALA A 171 20.57 -10.32 -2.95
CA ALA A 171 21.11 -10.19 -4.31
C ALA A 171 20.05 -9.81 -5.37
N LEU A 172 18.78 -10.19 -5.17
CA LEU A 172 17.69 -9.82 -6.06
C LEU A 172 17.34 -8.33 -5.98
N SER A 173 17.41 -7.73 -4.79
CA SER A 173 17.14 -6.31 -4.62
C SER A 173 18.18 -5.44 -5.32
N ASP A 174 19.44 -5.88 -5.32
CA ASP A 174 20.52 -5.12 -5.96
C ASP A 174 20.48 -5.27 -7.49
N GLN A 175 20.15 -6.46 -7.99
CA GLN A 175 19.92 -6.69 -9.41
C GLN A 175 18.68 -5.95 -9.92
N ALA A 176 17.58 -5.94 -9.15
CA ALA A 176 16.38 -5.18 -9.50
C ALA A 176 16.65 -3.68 -9.55
N LYS A 177 17.45 -3.15 -8.62
CA LYS A 177 17.91 -1.75 -8.65
C LYS A 177 18.76 -1.45 -9.88
N ALA A 178 19.73 -2.32 -10.19
CA ALA A 178 20.59 -2.18 -11.36
C ALA A 178 19.80 -2.22 -12.67
N ALA A 179 18.70 -2.98 -12.72
CA ALA A 179 17.78 -3.06 -13.84
C ALA A 179 16.75 -1.92 -13.88
N GLY A 180 16.77 -1.00 -12.92
CA GLY A 180 15.81 0.09 -12.80
C GLY A 180 14.38 -0.42 -12.59
N LEU A 181 14.21 -1.52 -11.87
CA LEU A 181 12.92 -2.12 -11.50
C LEU A 181 12.37 -1.55 -10.18
N THR A 182 12.87 -0.38 -9.79
CA THR A 182 12.53 0.32 -8.55
C THR A 182 11.73 1.56 -8.87
#